data_9f7762430ab43781118fb255c37e2f4d
#
_entry.id   9f7762430ab43781118fb255c37e2f4d
#
_cell.length_a   1.000
_cell.length_b   1.000
_cell.length_c   1.000
_cell.angle_alpha   90.00
_cell.angle_beta   90.00
_cell.angle_gamma   90.00
#
_symmetry.space_group_name_H-M   'P 1'
#
loop_
_entity.id
_entity.type
_entity.pdbx_description
1 polymer ?
#
loop_
_entity_poly.entity_id
_entity_poly.type
_entity_poly.pdbx_seq_one_letter_code
_entity_poly.pdbx_strand_id
1 'polypeptide(L)'
;MRAKACGWGLLLALAGCGGFVNGDLRTGTVKGRILGVEADVARVSVMGHSELRTTVAADGSFQLDGVPATSLELFVVASRTRAARKSVVAQGAQVTDVGDIASSPGAFLTVRVSDESGAIPSGVEVELKDTGLDRIKLEPGVGEARLGPLPTGCYELEVKADDLEDVEEELCVREGEEQVRAITLPTDDDGGGDDDGGDDHGGRDGG
;
A
#
# COMPACT_ATOMS: atom_id res chain seq x y z
N MET A 1 -39.22 -11.64 -78.61
CA MET A 1 -38.03 -11.88 -77.77
C MET A 1 -38.06 -10.91 -76.64
N ARG A 2 -38.34 -11.36 -75.43
CA ARG A 2 -38.56 -10.50 -74.25
C ARG A 2 -37.38 -10.68 -73.29
N ALA A 3 -36.60 -9.63 -73.07
CA ALA A 3 -35.53 -9.59 -72.06
C ALA A 3 -36.14 -9.30 -70.68
N LYS A 4 -35.83 -10.16 -69.70
CA LYS A 4 -36.18 -9.96 -68.30
C LYS A 4 -34.94 -9.34 -67.57
N ALA A 5 -35.17 -8.13 -67.06
CA ALA A 5 -34.20 -7.49 -66.18
C ALA A 5 -34.31 -8.08 -64.73
N CYS A 6 -33.22 -8.65 -64.18
CA CYS A 6 -33.11 -9.02 -62.77
C CYS A 6 -32.58 -7.83 -62.00
N GLY A 7 -33.38 -7.31 -61.06
CA GLY A 7 -32.94 -6.30 -60.08
C GLY A 7 -32.22 -6.92 -58.96
N TRP A 8 -30.98 -6.51 -58.72
CA TRP A 8 -30.19 -6.84 -57.54
C TRP A 8 -30.50 -5.82 -56.42
N GLY A 9 -31.20 -6.30 -55.40
CA GLY A 9 -31.40 -5.54 -54.18
C GLY A 9 -30.10 -5.54 -53.33
N LEU A 10 -29.56 -4.35 -53.10
CA LEU A 10 -28.40 -4.12 -52.24
C LEU A 10 -28.88 -4.10 -50.77
N LEU A 11 -28.65 -5.18 -50.03
CA LEU A 11 -28.86 -5.22 -48.58
C LEU A 11 -27.70 -4.51 -47.93
N LEU A 12 -27.88 -3.27 -47.45
CA LEU A 12 -26.98 -2.61 -46.50
C LEU A 12 -27.20 -3.25 -45.13
N ALA A 13 -26.24 -4.09 -44.70
CA ALA A 13 -26.12 -4.50 -43.31
C ALA A 13 -25.54 -3.32 -42.54
N LEU A 14 -26.38 -2.64 -41.75
CA LEU A 14 -25.94 -1.73 -40.69
C LEU A 14 -25.24 -2.56 -39.60
N ALA A 15 -23.91 -2.57 -39.64
CA ALA A 15 -23.11 -3.07 -38.55
C ALA A 15 -23.43 -2.19 -37.34
N GLY A 16 -24.04 -2.80 -36.33
CA GLY A 16 -24.37 -2.15 -35.05
C GLY A 16 -23.17 -1.51 -34.40
N CYS A 17 -23.32 -0.28 -33.99
CA CYS A 17 -22.41 0.41 -33.10
C CYS A 17 -22.17 -0.48 -31.88
N GLY A 18 -20.95 -0.97 -31.71
CA GLY A 18 -20.50 -1.58 -30.48
C GLY A 18 -20.73 -0.59 -29.34
N GLY A 19 -21.53 -1.00 -28.35
CA GLY A 19 -21.79 -0.18 -27.19
C GLY A 19 -20.47 0.28 -26.60
N PHE A 20 -20.30 1.59 -26.44
CA PHE A 20 -19.23 2.15 -25.63
C PHE A 20 -19.48 1.69 -24.22
N VAL A 21 -18.67 0.77 -23.72
CA VAL A 21 -18.58 0.53 -22.28
C VAL A 21 -18.02 1.82 -21.71
N ASN A 22 -18.86 2.62 -21.05
CA ASN A 22 -18.41 3.76 -20.26
C ASN A 22 -17.61 3.21 -19.08
N GLY A 23 -16.31 2.91 -19.30
CA GLY A 23 -15.38 2.65 -18.21
C GLY A 23 -15.32 3.89 -17.32
N ASP A 24 -15.19 3.70 -16.02
CA ASP A 24 -15.01 4.82 -15.11
C ASP A 24 -13.72 5.57 -15.50
N LEU A 25 -13.89 6.82 -15.98
CA LEU A 25 -12.77 7.66 -16.39
C LEU A 25 -11.84 8.03 -15.23
N ARG A 26 -12.21 7.71 -13.99
CA ARG A 26 -11.41 7.96 -12.78
C ARG A 26 -10.36 6.88 -12.55
N THR A 27 -10.59 5.68 -13.07
CA THR A 27 -9.70 4.55 -12.88
C THR A 27 -9.35 3.88 -14.21
N GLY A 28 -8.19 3.24 -14.24
CA GLY A 28 -7.69 2.45 -15.36
C GLY A 28 -7.09 1.13 -14.89
N THR A 29 -6.43 0.47 -15.81
CA THR A 29 -5.67 -0.76 -15.56
C THR A 29 -4.19 -0.49 -15.81
N VAL A 30 -3.32 -0.97 -14.92
CA VAL A 30 -1.87 -0.98 -15.13
C VAL A 30 -1.42 -2.42 -15.28
N LYS A 31 -0.63 -2.71 -16.30
CA LYS A 31 -0.03 -4.03 -16.52
C LYS A 31 1.45 -3.91 -16.85
N GLY A 32 2.18 -4.99 -16.69
CA GLY A 32 3.60 -5.06 -17.02
C GLY A 32 4.19 -6.42 -16.72
N ARG A 33 5.51 -6.48 -16.72
CA ARG A 33 6.25 -7.71 -16.39
C ARG A 33 7.44 -7.39 -15.51
N ILE A 34 7.61 -8.14 -14.42
CA ILE A 34 8.77 -8.05 -13.53
C ILE A 34 9.80 -9.08 -13.97
N LEU A 35 11.06 -8.66 -14.05
CA LEU A 35 12.17 -9.54 -14.42
C LEU A 35 12.74 -10.24 -13.18
N GLY A 36 13.02 -11.56 -13.30
CA GLY A 36 13.67 -12.34 -12.24
C GLY A 36 12.80 -12.57 -11.02
N VAL A 37 11.53 -12.93 -11.22
CA VAL A 37 10.55 -13.12 -10.14
C VAL A 37 10.70 -14.44 -9.40
N GLU A 38 10.37 -14.42 -8.10
CA GLU A 38 9.96 -15.58 -7.31
C GLU A 38 8.43 -15.49 -7.13
N ALA A 39 7.68 -16.23 -7.94
CA ALA A 39 6.22 -16.06 -8.08
C ALA A 39 5.44 -16.29 -6.77
N ASP A 40 5.99 -17.07 -5.83
CA ASP A 40 5.38 -17.36 -4.53
C ASP A 40 5.40 -16.14 -3.57
N VAL A 41 6.26 -15.16 -3.82
CA VAL A 41 6.39 -13.94 -3.00
C VAL A 41 6.23 -12.65 -3.80
N ALA A 42 6.31 -12.73 -5.14
CA ALA A 42 6.27 -11.55 -5.99
C ALA A 42 4.89 -10.87 -5.95
N ARG A 43 4.89 -9.55 -5.75
CA ARG A 43 3.68 -8.74 -5.70
C ARG A 43 3.94 -7.32 -6.17
N VAL A 44 2.87 -6.67 -6.62
CA VAL A 44 2.85 -5.25 -6.99
C VAL A 44 1.72 -4.58 -6.24
N SER A 45 1.99 -3.42 -5.66
CA SER A 45 0.99 -2.55 -5.04
C SER A 45 1.17 -1.11 -5.51
N VAL A 46 0.17 -0.27 -5.25
CA VAL A 46 0.22 1.16 -5.51
C VAL A 46 0.55 1.88 -4.21
N MET A 47 1.61 2.68 -4.21
CA MET A 47 1.97 3.53 -3.07
C MET A 47 0.82 4.51 -2.77
N GLY A 48 0.47 4.65 -1.50
CA GLY A 48 -0.68 5.46 -1.07
C GLY A 48 -2.06 4.80 -1.26
N HIS A 49 -2.09 3.57 -1.81
CA HIS A 49 -3.29 2.78 -2.04
C HIS A 49 -2.99 1.31 -1.76
N SER A 50 -2.75 0.98 -0.51
CA SER A 50 -2.30 -0.36 -0.08
C SER A 50 -3.30 -1.49 -0.42
N GLU A 51 -4.57 -1.15 -0.60
CA GLU A 51 -5.63 -2.06 -1.07
C GLU A 51 -5.48 -2.45 -2.55
N LEU A 52 -4.83 -1.58 -3.37
CA LEU A 52 -4.56 -1.84 -4.78
C LEU A 52 -3.28 -2.66 -4.91
N ARG A 53 -3.42 -3.97 -4.82
CA ARG A 53 -2.31 -4.91 -4.92
C ARG A 53 -2.68 -6.15 -5.72
N THR A 54 -1.69 -6.76 -6.35
CA THR A 54 -1.84 -8.02 -7.10
C THR A 54 -0.61 -8.91 -6.93
N THR A 55 -0.82 -10.21 -7.09
CA THR A 55 0.26 -11.19 -7.22
C THR A 55 0.81 -11.18 -8.64
N VAL A 56 2.01 -11.70 -8.80
CA VAL A 56 2.73 -11.77 -10.08
C VAL A 56 2.72 -13.22 -10.57
N ALA A 57 2.43 -13.42 -11.85
CA ALA A 57 2.45 -14.73 -12.45
C ALA A 57 3.90 -15.27 -12.58
N ALA A 58 4.05 -16.58 -12.80
CA ALA A 58 5.36 -17.23 -12.91
C ALA A 58 6.24 -16.71 -14.07
N ASP A 59 5.62 -16.16 -15.11
CA ASP A 59 6.31 -15.49 -16.22
C ASP A 59 6.67 -14.02 -15.93
N GLY A 60 6.35 -13.54 -14.74
CA GLY A 60 6.57 -12.18 -14.29
C GLY A 60 5.45 -11.20 -14.65
N SER A 61 4.43 -11.61 -15.38
CA SER A 61 3.33 -10.72 -15.75
C SER A 61 2.44 -10.36 -14.56
N PHE A 62 1.92 -9.13 -14.56
CA PHE A 62 0.95 -8.66 -13.59
C PHE A 62 -0.07 -7.72 -14.23
N GLN A 63 -1.22 -7.60 -13.58
CA GLN A 63 -2.26 -6.64 -13.91
C GLN A 63 -2.89 -6.11 -12.61
N LEU A 64 -3.03 -4.79 -12.53
CA LEU A 64 -3.73 -4.04 -11.49
C LEU A 64 -4.90 -3.31 -12.12
N ASP A 65 -6.10 -3.63 -11.68
CA ASP A 65 -7.34 -2.96 -12.10
C ASP A 65 -7.78 -1.94 -11.06
N GLY A 66 -8.59 -0.97 -11.46
CA GLY A 66 -9.11 0.06 -10.58
C GLY A 66 -8.09 1.12 -10.15
N VAL A 67 -6.96 1.21 -10.84
CA VAL A 67 -5.88 2.16 -10.51
C VAL A 67 -6.34 3.59 -10.81
N PRO A 68 -6.20 4.55 -9.86
CA PRO A 68 -6.56 5.95 -10.09
C PRO A 68 -5.89 6.54 -11.34
N ALA A 69 -6.65 7.32 -12.12
CA ALA A 69 -6.15 7.97 -13.33
C ALA A 69 -5.29 9.19 -12.99
N THR A 70 -4.09 8.94 -12.49
CA THR A 70 -3.14 9.96 -12.04
C THR A 70 -1.69 9.47 -12.17
N SER A 71 -0.75 10.35 -11.82
CA SER A 71 0.64 9.95 -11.57
C SER A 71 0.73 9.24 -10.23
N LEU A 72 1.36 8.06 -10.21
CA LEU A 72 1.49 7.22 -9.03
C LEU A 72 2.79 6.43 -9.07
N GLU A 73 3.14 5.79 -7.97
CA GLU A 73 4.26 4.87 -7.89
C GLU A 73 3.79 3.45 -7.59
N LEU A 74 4.36 2.50 -8.31
CA LEU A 74 4.24 1.08 -7.99
C LEU A 74 5.34 0.69 -7.00
N PHE A 75 4.96 -0.02 -5.95
CA PHE A 75 5.84 -0.73 -5.05
C PHE A 75 5.89 -2.20 -5.49
N VAL A 76 7.07 -2.70 -5.80
CA VAL A 76 7.27 -4.02 -6.38
C VAL A 76 8.18 -4.85 -5.49
N VAL A 77 7.69 -5.99 -5.02
CA VAL A 77 8.50 -7.07 -4.49
C VAL A 77 8.67 -8.10 -5.60
N ALA A 78 9.89 -8.32 -6.05
CA ALA A 78 10.18 -9.27 -7.13
C ALA A 78 10.58 -10.66 -6.60
N SER A 79 11.29 -10.70 -5.47
CA SER A 79 11.73 -11.93 -4.81
C SER A 79 11.91 -11.66 -3.31
N ARG A 80 12.37 -12.66 -2.55
CA ARG A 80 12.69 -12.50 -1.11
C ARG A 80 13.78 -11.47 -0.81
N THR A 81 14.54 -11.07 -1.83
CA THR A 81 15.70 -10.16 -1.65
C THR A 81 15.73 -8.99 -2.62
N ARG A 82 14.76 -8.88 -3.53
CA ARG A 82 14.77 -7.87 -4.59
C ARG A 82 13.45 -7.12 -4.67
N ALA A 83 13.57 -5.80 -4.87
CA ALA A 83 12.44 -4.90 -4.97
C ALA A 83 12.68 -3.81 -6.03
N ALA A 84 11.63 -3.09 -6.39
CA ALA A 84 11.71 -1.95 -7.30
C ALA A 84 10.61 -0.92 -7.00
N ARG A 85 10.85 0.34 -7.35
CA ARG A 85 9.81 1.37 -7.54
C ARG A 85 9.66 1.68 -9.02
N LYS A 86 8.45 1.98 -9.46
CA LYS A 86 8.16 2.36 -10.83
C LYS A 86 7.12 3.46 -10.86
N SER A 87 7.51 4.66 -11.30
CA SER A 87 6.57 5.75 -11.56
C SER A 87 5.75 5.43 -12.81
N VAL A 88 4.46 5.68 -12.73
CA VAL A 88 3.47 5.41 -13.77
C VAL A 88 2.49 6.57 -13.86
N VAL A 89 2.04 6.89 -15.07
CA VAL A 89 0.89 7.77 -15.29
C VAL A 89 -0.24 6.91 -15.82
N ALA A 90 -1.18 6.55 -14.94
CA ALA A 90 -2.35 5.77 -15.33
C ALA A 90 -3.39 6.67 -15.98
N GLN A 91 -4.10 6.14 -16.99
CA GLN A 91 -5.16 6.84 -17.70
C GLN A 91 -6.51 6.16 -17.47
N GLY A 92 -7.54 6.97 -17.23
CA GLY A 92 -8.89 6.47 -16.97
C GLY A 92 -9.47 5.70 -18.16
N ALA A 93 -10.17 4.62 -17.86
CA ALA A 93 -10.76 3.69 -18.83
C ALA A 93 -9.76 3.08 -19.84
N GLN A 94 -8.47 3.13 -19.56
CA GLN A 94 -7.41 2.61 -20.43
C GLN A 94 -6.51 1.61 -19.72
N VAL A 95 -5.80 0.83 -20.53
CA VAL A 95 -4.73 -0.05 -20.07
C VAL A 95 -3.39 0.63 -20.29
N THR A 96 -2.69 0.93 -19.21
CA THR A 96 -1.32 1.45 -19.23
C THR A 96 -0.34 0.30 -19.12
N ASP A 97 0.46 0.06 -20.15
CA ASP A 97 1.51 -0.96 -20.16
C ASP A 97 2.84 -0.30 -19.73
N VAL A 98 3.39 -0.73 -18.58
CA VAL A 98 4.65 -0.19 -18.05
C VAL A 98 5.88 -0.95 -18.54
N GLY A 99 5.68 -1.98 -19.36
CA GLY A 99 6.74 -2.82 -19.90
C GLY A 99 7.45 -3.66 -18.86
N ASP A 100 8.73 -3.96 -19.11
CA ASP A 100 9.58 -4.72 -18.21
C ASP A 100 10.07 -3.86 -17.04
N ILE A 101 9.97 -4.41 -15.83
CA ILE A 101 10.47 -3.80 -14.58
C ILE A 101 11.65 -4.62 -14.09
N ALA A 102 12.84 -4.02 -14.10
CA ALA A 102 14.02 -4.58 -13.46
C ALA A 102 14.00 -4.26 -11.95
N SER A 103 14.40 -5.21 -11.13
CA SER A 103 14.52 -5.07 -9.69
C SER A 103 15.97 -5.03 -9.25
N SER A 104 16.25 -4.33 -8.15
CA SER A 104 17.57 -4.27 -7.50
C SER A 104 17.53 -4.95 -6.13
N PRO A 105 18.69 -5.16 -5.47
CA PRO A 105 18.72 -5.62 -4.10
C PRO A 105 17.87 -4.73 -3.20
N GLY A 106 16.88 -5.33 -2.52
CA GLY A 106 16.03 -4.61 -1.59
C GLY A 106 16.72 -4.35 -0.26
N ALA A 107 16.34 -3.25 0.38
CA ALA A 107 16.73 -2.99 1.76
C ALA A 107 15.89 -3.82 2.74
N PHE A 108 16.40 -4.00 3.96
CA PHE A 108 15.66 -4.61 5.05
C PHE A 108 15.72 -3.73 6.29
N LEU A 109 14.59 -3.64 6.96
CA LEU A 109 14.45 -2.92 8.21
C LEU A 109 14.12 -3.91 9.33
N THR A 110 14.98 -3.96 10.35
CA THR A 110 14.71 -4.66 11.60
C THR A 110 14.24 -3.65 12.64
N VAL A 111 13.02 -3.81 13.14
CA VAL A 111 12.42 -2.97 14.17
C VAL A 111 12.46 -3.72 15.49
N ARG A 112 13.05 -3.11 16.52
CA ARG A 112 13.06 -3.62 17.90
C ARG A 112 12.14 -2.76 18.74
N VAL A 113 11.18 -3.38 19.41
CA VAL A 113 10.12 -2.68 20.15
C VAL A 113 10.25 -2.97 21.62
N SER A 114 10.20 -1.92 22.44
CA SER A 114 10.11 -1.99 23.90
C SER A 114 9.19 -0.89 24.41
N ASP A 115 8.70 -1.03 25.63
CA ASP A 115 8.11 0.07 26.41
C ASP A 115 9.19 0.89 27.10
N GLU A 116 8.81 1.93 27.85
CA GLU A 116 9.70 2.79 28.62
C GLU A 116 10.46 2.07 29.74
N SER A 117 9.95 0.93 30.21
CA SER A 117 10.64 0.08 31.19
C SER A 117 11.68 -0.83 30.55
N GLY A 118 11.71 -0.92 29.23
CA GLY A 118 12.53 -1.85 28.46
C GLY A 118 11.91 -3.25 28.30
N ALA A 119 10.66 -3.44 28.73
CA ALA A 119 9.94 -4.69 28.50
C ALA A 119 9.36 -4.75 27.09
N ILE A 120 9.05 -5.96 26.60
CA ILE A 120 8.37 -6.16 25.33
C ILE A 120 6.86 -6.08 25.59
N PRO A 121 6.16 -5.09 24.98
CA PRO A 121 4.72 -4.94 25.17
C PRO A 121 3.93 -6.07 24.50
N SER A 122 2.65 -6.20 24.88
CA SER A 122 1.71 -7.10 24.22
C SER A 122 1.09 -6.44 22.98
N GLY A 123 0.56 -7.26 22.05
CA GLY A 123 -0.18 -6.79 20.89
C GLY A 123 0.62 -5.95 19.90
N VAL A 124 1.95 -6.10 19.87
CA VAL A 124 2.81 -5.30 18.98
C VAL A 124 2.46 -5.55 17.52
N GLU A 125 2.16 -4.46 16.80
CA GLU A 125 1.96 -4.42 15.35
C GLU A 125 2.95 -3.45 14.73
N VAL A 126 3.60 -3.88 13.64
CA VAL A 126 4.58 -3.08 12.89
C VAL A 126 4.14 -3.00 11.44
N GLU A 127 4.05 -1.79 10.90
CA GLU A 127 3.61 -1.54 9.52
C GLU A 127 4.47 -0.47 8.85
N LEU A 128 4.76 -0.66 7.55
CA LEU A 128 5.19 0.43 6.67
C LEU A 128 3.96 0.93 5.91
N LYS A 129 3.49 2.11 6.29
CA LYS A 129 2.27 2.70 5.75
C LYS A 129 2.34 2.83 4.23
N ASP A 130 1.20 2.69 3.60
CA ASP A 130 0.99 2.97 2.18
C ASP A 130 1.85 2.15 1.19
N THR A 131 2.51 1.08 1.65
CA THR A 131 3.35 0.24 0.77
C THR A 131 2.63 -0.97 0.18
N GLY A 132 1.55 -1.42 0.79
CA GLY A 132 0.89 -2.70 0.49
C GLY A 132 1.66 -3.92 0.99
N LEU A 133 2.70 -3.74 1.80
CA LEU A 133 3.26 -4.82 2.63
C LEU A 133 2.26 -5.16 3.74
N ASP A 134 2.21 -6.44 4.11
CA ASP A 134 1.33 -6.84 5.18
C ASP A 134 1.88 -6.34 6.52
N ARG A 135 0.99 -5.85 7.39
CA ARG A 135 1.28 -5.53 8.77
C ARG A 135 1.78 -6.78 9.50
N ILE A 136 2.85 -6.65 10.26
CA ILE A 136 3.41 -7.72 11.07
C ILE A 136 2.85 -7.61 12.49
N LYS A 137 2.11 -8.64 12.91
CA LYS A 137 1.71 -8.84 14.31
C LYS A 137 2.73 -9.74 14.98
N LEU A 138 3.33 -9.26 16.06
CA LEU A 138 4.31 -10.05 16.80
C LEU A 138 3.65 -10.97 17.82
N GLU A 139 4.20 -12.16 17.94
CA GLU A 139 3.78 -13.09 18.99
C GLU A 139 4.18 -12.56 20.37
N PRO A 140 3.45 -12.91 21.44
CA PRO A 140 3.79 -12.49 22.80
C PRO A 140 5.23 -12.79 23.17
N GLY A 141 5.95 -11.77 23.66
CA GLY A 141 7.36 -11.87 24.04
C GLY A 141 8.35 -11.77 22.88
N VAL A 142 7.88 -11.55 21.65
CA VAL A 142 8.73 -11.25 20.49
C VAL A 142 8.76 -9.74 20.31
N GLY A 143 9.93 -9.14 20.49
CA GLY A 143 10.15 -7.69 20.36
C GLY A 143 10.85 -7.27 19.07
N GLU A 144 10.92 -8.14 18.06
CA GLU A 144 11.63 -7.84 16.81
C GLU A 144 10.81 -8.23 15.58
N ALA A 145 10.67 -7.28 14.65
CA ALA A 145 10.07 -7.48 13.32
C ALA A 145 11.11 -7.21 12.24
N ARG A 146 11.04 -7.95 11.13
CA ARG A 146 11.86 -7.69 9.95
C ARG A 146 10.97 -7.42 8.74
N LEU A 147 11.08 -6.22 8.17
CA LEU A 147 10.34 -5.76 7.00
C LEU A 147 11.24 -5.70 5.78
N GLY A 148 10.69 -6.02 4.62
CA GLY A 148 11.41 -5.99 3.34
C GLY A 148 11.12 -7.21 2.47
N PRO A 149 11.72 -7.27 1.27
CA PRO A 149 12.68 -6.30 0.73
C PRO A 149 12.00 -4.98 0.32
N LEU A 150 12.65 -3.85 0.62
CA LEU A 150 12.18 -2.51 0.34
C LEU A 150 12.95 -1.91 -0.84
N PRO A 151 12.28 -1.31 -1.82
CA PRO A 151 12.95 -0.43 -2.79
C PRO A 151 13.61 0.76 -2.09
N THR A 152 14.64 1.35 -2.69
CA THR A 152 15.20 2.62 -2.22
C THR A 152 14.11 3.69 -2.13
N GLY A 153 14.06 4.41 -1.02
CA GLY A 153 13.11 5.49 -0.77
C GLY A 153 12.84 5.75 0.70
N CYS A 154 11.95 6.71 0.97
CA CYS A 154 11.51 7.04 2.31
C CYS A 154 10.13 6.41 2.56
N TYR A 155 9.89 6.04 3.81
CA TYR A 155 8.71 5.32 4.28
C TYR A 155 8.31 5.81 5.65
N GLU A 156 7.04 5.71 5.95
CA GLU A 156 6.48 5.95 7.27
C GLU A 156 6.32 4.60 7.96
N LEU A 157 7.05 4.42 9.07
CA LEU A 157 6.97 3.28 9.96
C LEU A 157 5.97 3.60 11.05
N GLU A 158 4.97 2.74 11.22
CA GLU A 158 4.04 2.80 12.34
C GLU A 158 4.24 1.57 13.24
N VAL A 159 4.34 1.82 14.54
CA VAL A 159 4.42 0.77 15.57
C VAL A 159 3.37 1.02 16.63
N LYS A 160 2.54 0.01 16.88
CA LYS A 160 1.45 0.02 17.86
C LYS A 160 1.61 -1.13 18.84
N ALA A 161 1.06 -0.96 20.04
CA ALA A 161 0.90 -2.04 21.01
C ALA A 161 -0.33 -1.79 21.88
N ASP A 162 -0.75 -2.82 22.62
CA ASP A 162 -1.88 -2.68 23.55
C ASP A 162 -1.53 -1.69 24.67
N ASP A 163 -2.45 -0.79 25.00
CA ASP A 163 -2.38 0.15 26.13
C ASP A 163 -1.15 1.10 26.10
N LEU A 164 -0.57 1.36 24.91
CA LEU A 164 0.54 2.30 24.69
C LEU A 164 0.25 3.24 23.54
N GLU A 165 0.88 4.41 23.53
CA GLU A 165 0.78 5.36 22.42
C GLU A 165 1.45 4.81 21.16
N ASP A 166 0.82 5.03 20.02
CA ASP A 166 1.36 4.70 18.69
C ASP A 166 2.59 5.58 18.40
N VAL A 167 3.62 4.97 17.81
CA VAL A 167 4.79 5.71 17.33
C VAL A 167 4.86 5.67 15.81
N GLU A 168 4.98 6.85 15.19
CA GLU A 168 5.21 7.01 13.76
C GLU A 168 6.59 7.64 13.53
N GLU A 169 7.38 7.04 12.64
CA GLU A 169 8.72 7.52 12.28
C GLU A 169 8.91 7.49 10.76
N GLU A 170 9.37 8.61 10.18
CA GLU A 170 9.83 8.62 8.79
C GLU A 170 11.28 8.11 8.71
N LEU A 171 11.52 7.15 7.83
CA LEU A 171 12.85 6.59 7.57
C LEU A 171 13.11 6.43 6.10
N CYS A 172 14.36 6.55 5.70
CA CYS A 172 14.78 6.33 4.32
C CYS A 172 15.78 5.18 4.24
N VAL A 173 15.63 4.33 3.22
CA VAL A 173 16.52 3.19 2.96
C VAL A 173 17.17 3.30 1.60
N ARG A 174 18.35 2.71 1.46
CA ARG A 174 19.10 2.60 0.20
C ARG A 174 19.12 1.16 -0.30
N GLU A 175 19.49 1.01 -1.55
CA GLU A 175 19.61 -0.31 -2.19
C GLU A 175 20.49 -1.26 -1.36
N GLY A 176 19.96 -2.45 -1.03
CA GLY A 176 20.65 -3.49 -0.31
C GLY A 176 21.02 -3.16 1.15
N GLU A 177 20.50 -2.07 1.69
CA GLU A 177 20.80 -1.64 3.07
C GLU A 177 20.09 -2.53 4.10
N GLU A 178 20.80 -2.84 5.20
CA GLU A 178 20.23 -3.45 6.39
C GLU A 178 20.23 -2.37 7.49
N GLN A 179 19.02 -1.96 7.92
CA GLN A 179 18.84 -0.99 9.00
C GLN A 179 18.24 -1.64 10.24
N VAL A 180 18.60 -1.13 11.41
CA VAL A 180 17.96 -1.48 12.68
C VAL A 180 17.38 -0.21 13.30
N ARG A 181 16.11 -0.25 13.72
CA ARG A 181 15.45 0.80 14.48
C ARG A 181 14.99 0.25 15.82
N ALA A 182 15.34 0.95 16.89
CA ALA A 182 14.81 0.69 18.22
C ALA A 182 13.69 1.70 18.49
N ILE A 183 12.49 1.21 18.72
CA ILE A 183 11.29 2.00 18.99
C ILE A 183 10.90 1.75 20.46
N THR A 184 10.78 2.82 21.22
CA THR A 184 10.23 2.80 22.58
C THR A 184 8.84 3.39 22.54
N LEU A 185 7.83 2.59 22.90
CA LEU A 185 6.45 3.04 22.97
C LEU A 185 6.19 3.71 24.31
N PRO A 186 5.69 4.98 24.33
CA PRO A 186 5.34 5.65 25.55
C PRO A 186 4.03 5.10 26.14
N THR A 187 3.86 5.29 27.44
CA THR A 187 2.57 4.98 28.08
C THR A 187 1.51 6.00 27.68
N ASP A 188 0.28 5.55 27.47
CA ASP A 188 -0.87 6.44 27.30
C ASP A 188 -1.05 7.25 28.60
N ASP A 189 -0.51 8.46 28.63
CA ASP A 189 -0.83 9.44 29.67
C ASP A 189 -2.27 9.95 29.43
N ASP A 190 -3.26 9.12 29.72
CA ASP A 190 -4.63 9.59 29.92
C ASP A 190 -4.57 10.59 31.08
N GLY A 191 -4.31 11.84 30.75
CA GLY A 191 -4.32 12.95 31.71
C GLY A 191 -5.68 13.07 32.38
N GLY A 192 -5.90 12.23 33.36
CA GLY A 192 -6.96 12.35 34.35
C GLY A 192 -6.73 13.62 35.15
N GLY A 193 -6.96 14.75 34.53
CA GLY A 193 -7.12 16.03 35.22
C GLY A 193 -8.45 15.98 35.97
N ASP A 194 -8.44 15.34 37.14
CA ASP A 194 -9.46 15.56 38.15
C ASP A 194 -9.31 17.02 38.63
N ASP A 195 -9.84 17.95 37.84
CA ASP A 195 -10.18 19.31 38.29
C ASP A 195 -11.35 19.20 39.30
N ASP A 196 -11.06 18.64 40.48
CA ASP A 196 -11.90 18.84 41.67
C ASP A 196 -11.87 20.33 42.07
N GLY A 197 -12.57 21.14 41.26
CA GLY A 197 -12.96 22.49 41.62
C GLY A 197 -13.91 22.45 42.81
N GLY A 198 -13.36 22.42 44.00
CA GLY A 198 -14.11 22.59 45.23
C GLY A 198 -14.77 23.98 45.26
N ASP A 199 -16.06 24.05 44.93
CA ASP A 199 -16.91 25.19 45.17
C ASP A 199 -17.15 25.35 46.66
N ASP A 200 -16.27 26.13 47.29
CA ASP A 200 -16.44 26.62 48.67
C ASP A 200 -17.47 27.77 48.72
N HIS A 201 -18.76 27.38 48.77
CA HIS A 201 -19.84 28.31 49.10
C HIS A 201 -19.79 28.66 50.58
N GLY A 202 -18.92 29.59 50.92
CA GLY A 202 -18.96 30.31 52.20
C GLY A 202 -20.18 31.20 52.31
N GLY A 203 -21.25 30.69 52.97
CA GLY A 203 -22.37 31.48 53.43
C GLY A 203 -21.91 32.55 54.40
N ARG A 204 -22.38 33.78 54.23
CA ARG A 204 -22.43 34.80 55.28
C ARG A 204 -23.82 35.38 55.34
N ASP A 205 -24.55 34.92 56.36
CA ASP A 205 -25.66 35.62 56.96
C ASP A 205 -25.10 36.83 57.71
N GLY A 206 -25.82 37.97 57.70
CA GLY A 206 -25.45 39.10 58.54
C GLY A 206 -26.25 40.37 58.35
N GLY A 207 -27.29 40.56 59.19
CA GLY A 207 -27.71 41.85 59.64
C GLY A 207 -28.71 42.68 58.86
#